data_67a5b28ce57fd1a5932a806b5126e0e6
#
_entry.id   67a5b28ce57fd1a5932a806b5126e0e6
#
_cell.length_a   1.000
_cell.length_b   1.000
_cell.length_c   1.000
_cell.angle_alpha   90.00
_cell.angle_beta   90.00
_cell.angle_gamma   90.00
#
_symmetry.space_group_name_H-M   'P 1'
#
loop_
_entity.id
_entity.type
_entity.pdbx_description
1 polymer ?
#
loop_
_entity_poly.entity_id
_entity_poly.type
_entity_poly.pdbx_seq_one_letter_code
_entity_poly.pdbx_strand_id
1 'polypeptide(L)'
;MRNIITAIVAGTFAFAIPSSASGSMLSSWYGPGFHGRLTANGEVYDMHGITAAHKTLPFGTKLLVCYEGCVDVRINDRGPYIGQRELDLSYGAAKAVGLIEPGVAPVVIRYL
;
A
#
# COMPACT_ATOMS: atom_id res chain seq x y z
N MET A 1 -0.88 -32.19 1.78
CA MET A 1 -1.41 -31.83 2.37
C MET A 1 -1.67 -30.92 2.05
N ARG A 2 -1.10 -31.39 2.20
CA ARG A 2 -1.37 -30.92 2.65
C ARG A 2 -1.23 -30.16 2.49
N ASN A 3 -0.83 -31.09 2.55
CA ASN A 3 -1.12 -30.54 3.12
C ASN A 3 -0.86 -29.76 3.05
N ILE A 4 -0.10 -30.82 2.94
CA ILE A 4 -0.41 -30.32 3.28
C ILE A 4 -0.33 -29.70 3.30
N ILE A 5 0.37 -30.28 3.33
CA ILE A 5 -0.06 -29.85 3.74
C ILE A 5 -0.07 -29.37 3.83
N THR A 6 0.63 -29.99 3.86
CA THR A 6 0.15 -29.67 4.35
C THR A 6 0.19 -29.21 4.53
N ALA A 7 0.94 -29.74 4.77
CA ALA A 7 0.53 -29.47 5.25
C ALA A 7 0.61 -29.04 5.35
N ILE A 8 1.36 -29.30 5.58
CA ILE A 8 1.00 -28.97 5.99
C ILE A 8 1.05 -28.57 6.27
N VAL A 9 1.66 -28.92 6.50
CA VAL A 9 1.26 -28.64 7.09
C VAL A 9 1.24 -28.20 7.35
N ALA A 10 1.92 -28.39 7.80
CA ALA A 10 1.58 -28.04 8.34
C ALA A 10 1.57 -27.58 8.67
N GLY A 11 2.23 -27.62 9.04
CA GLY A 11 1.90 -27.32 9.61
C GLY A 11 2.04 -26.56 9.97
N THR A 12 2.52 -26.56 10.28
CA THR A 12 2.41 -25.93 10.76
C THR A 12 2.23 -25.08 11.00
N PHE A 13 2.55 -25.08 11.12
CA PHE A 13 2.09 -24.20 11.38
C PHE A 13 1.93 -23.29 11.76
N ALA A 14 2.25 -23.26 12.20
CA ALA A 14 2.10 -22.44 12.37
C ALA A 14 2.19 -21.48 12.19
N PHE A 15 2.29 -21.04 11.87
CA PHE A 15 2.16 -20.10 11.52
C PHE A 15 2.20 -18.91 11.55
N ALA A 16 2.47 -18.84 11.70
CA ALA A 16 2.46 -17.54 11.74
C ALA A 16 2.87 -16.59 10.89
N ILE A 17 3.14 -15.94 10.33
CA ILE A 17 3.36 -15.14 9.69
C ILE A 17 3.04 -13.80 9.61
N PRO A 18 2.62 -13.00 10.22
CA PRO A 18 1.98 -11.77 10.05
C PRO A 18 2.77 -10.65 9.41
N SER A 19 4.00 -10.43 9.77
CA SER A 19 4.77 -9.33 9.17
C SER A 19 5.01 -9.53 7.69
N SER A 20 4.82 -10.77 7.21
CA SER A 20 4.95 -11.05 5.80
C SER A 20 3.61 -11.29 5.13
N ALA A 21 2.52 -11.00 5.84
CA ALA A 21 1.19 -11.16 5.27
C ALA A 21 1.06 -10.31 4.04
N SER A 22 0.39 -10.83 3.03
CA SER A 22 0.16 -10.14 1.78
C SER A 22 -1.30 -10.20 1.41
N GLY A 23 -1.69 -9.36 0.50
CA GLY A 23 -3.05 -9.27 -0.01
C GLY A 23 -3.08 -8.29 -1.14
N SER A 24 -4.27 -7.84 -1.51
CA SER A 24 -4.40 -6.80 -2.53
C SER A 24 -5.27 -5.68 -2.02
N MET A 25 -5.05 -4.49 -2.54
CA MET A 25 -5.85 -3.31 -2.25
C MET A 25 -6.15 -2.59 -3.55
N LEU A 26 -7.39 -2.10 -3.68
CA LEU A 26 -7.71 -1.21 -4.79
C LEU A 26 -7.03 0.12 -4.52
N SER A 27 -6.13 0.53 -5.41
CA SER A 27 -5.30 1.70 -5.21
C SER A 27 -5.52 2.75 -6.29
N SER A 28 -5.42 4.00 -5.89
CA SER A 28 -5.34 5.16 -6.77
C SER A 28 -4.10 5.96 -6.39
N TRP A 29 -3.97 7.18 -6.91
CA TRP A 29 -2.88 8.07 -6.54
C TRP A 29 -3.37 9.50 -6.54
N TYR A 30 -2.68 10.36 -5.79
CA TYR A 30 -3.02 11.77 -5.72
C TYR A 30 -1.75 12.60 -5.97
N GLY A 31 -1.92 13.77 -6.54
CA GLY A 31 -0.78 14.48 -7.08
C GLY A 31 -0.83 15.99 -6.93
N PRO A 32 -0.70 16.74 -8.05
CA PRO A 32 -0.31 18.16 -7.97
C PRO A 32 -1.20 19.04 -7.13
N GLY A 33 -2.50 18.77 -7.08
CA GLY A 33 -3.42 19.60 -6.31
C GLY A 33 -3.20 19.52 -4.81
N PHE A 34 -2.45 18.54 -4.34
CA PHE A 34 -2.17 18.36 -2.91
C PHE A 34 -0.72 18.65 -2.54
N HIS A 35 0.15 18.83 -3.53
CA HIS A 35 1.57 19.04 -3.29
C HIS A 35 1.77 20.30 -2.46
N GLY A 36 2.55 20.18 -1.39
CA GLY A 36 2.81 21.30 -0.48
C GLY A 36 1.80 21.46 0.64
N ARG A 37 0.71 20.70 0.63
CA ARG A 37 -0.31 20.76 1.68
C ARG A 37 0.05 19.81 2.80
N LEU A 38 -0.55 20.01 3.98
CA LEU A 38 -0.30 19.12 5.10
C LEU A 38 -1.05 17.81 4.91
N THR A 39 -0.37 16.71 5.20
CA THR A 39 -1.00 15.39 5.30
C THR A 39 -1.64 15.24 6.69
N ALA A 40 -2.39 14.17 6.88
CA ALA A 40 -3.10 13.95 8.13
C ALA A 40 -2.14 13.75 9.31
N ASN A 41 -0.91 13.29 9.09
CA ASN A 41 0.07 13.16 10.17
C ASN A 41 0.89 14.43 10.42
N GLY A 42 0.58 15.51 9.70
CA GLY A 42 1.25 16.79 9.90
C GLY A 42 2.45 17.05 9.02
N GLU A 43 2.83 16.10 8.17
CA GLU A 43 3.92 16.32 7.22
C GLU A 43 3.44 17.16 6.05
N VAL A 44 4.36 17.81 5.37
CA VAL A 44 4.07 18.45 4.09
C VAL A 44 4.05 17.37 3.01
N TYR A 45 2.97 17.30 2.25
CA TYR A 45 2.90 16.32 1.16
C TYR A 45 3.89 16.69 0.06
N ASP A 46 4.80 15.75 -0.21
CA ASP A 46 5.72 15.83 -1.35
C ASP A 46 5.26 14.79 -2.37
N MET A 47 4.69 15.26 -3.48
CA MET A 47 4.17 14.35 -4.49
C MET A 47 5.27 13.47 -5.12
N HIS A 48 6.52 13.90 -5.04
CA HIS A 48 7.66 13.13 -5.55
C HIS A 48 8.25 12.18 -4.51
N GLY A 49 7.81 12.26 -3.26
CA GLY A 49 8.20 11.32 -2.23
C GLY A 49 7.46 10.00 -2.39
N ILE A 50 7.83 9.02 -1.56
CA ILE A 50 7.29 7.66 -1.66
C ILE A 50 6.43 7.40 -0.43
N THR A 51 5.19 7.84 -0.49
CA THR A 51 4.25 7.73 0.63
C THR A 51 2.87 7.32 0.12
N ALA A 52 1.96 7.06 1.07
CA ALA A 52 0.60 6.69 0.71
C ALA A 52 -0.37 7.09 1.81
N ALA A 53 -1.63 7.18 1.43
CA ALA A 53 -2.75 7.37 2.35
C ALA A 53 -3.51 6.07 2.51
N HIS A 54 -4.00 5.80 3.71
CA HIS A 54 -4.87 4.68 4.03
C HIS A 54 -5.84 5.13 5.12
N LYS A 55 -7.06 4.56 5.12
CA LYS A 55 -8.10 5.02 6.01
C LYS A 55 -7.78 4.75 7.48
N THR A 56 -7.15 3.63 7.78
CA THR A 56 -7.02 3.17 9.18
C THR A 56 -5.65 2.70 9.59
N LEU A 57 -4.77 2.34 8.66
CA LEU A 57 -3.43 1.87 9.05
C LEU A 57 -2.69 2.95 9.83
N PRO A 58 -1.99 2.58 10.90
CA PRO A 58 -1.24 3.57 11.68
C PRO A 58 -0.25 4.35 10.82
N PHE A 59 -0.07 5.62 11.14
CA PHE A 59 0.97 6.42 10.49
C PHE A 59 2.33 5.78 10.74
N GLY A 60 3.16 5.75 9.72
CA GLY A 60 4.47 5.11 9.79
C GLY A 60 4.46 3.66 9.36
N THR A 61 3.28 3.06 9.16
CA THR A 61 3.20 1.69 8.62
C THR A 61 3.89 1.66 7.26
N LYS A 62 4.72 0.64 7.05
CA LYS A 62 5.42 0.45 5.79
C LYS A 62 4.84 -0.74 5.05
N LEU A 63 4.60 -0.52 3.77
CA LEU A 63 4.04 -1.53 2.88
C LEU A 63 4.92 -1.66 1.66
N LEU A 64 5.17 -2.90 1.23
CA LEU A 64 5.65 -3.14 -0.11
C LEU A 64 4.44 -3.14 -1.03
N VAL A 65 4.45 -2.31 -2.05
CA VAL A 65 3.35 -2.17 -3.01
C VAL A 65 3.86 -2.56 -4.38
N CYS A 66 3.16 -3.48 -5.01
CA CYS A 66 3.56 -3.97 -6.34
C CYS A 66 2.40 -3.89 -7.32
N TYR A 67 2.69 -3.41 -8.52
CA TYR A 67 1.79 -3.46 -9.67
C TYR A 67 2.60 -3.95 -10.86
N GLU A 68 3.16 -3.07 -11.69
CA GLU A 68 4.15 -3.47 -12.69
C GLU A 68 5.55 -3.49 -12.09
N GLY A 69 5.81 -2.61 -11.14
CA GLY A 69 7.01 -2.60 -10.33
C GLY A 69 6.63 -2.59 -8.87
N CYS A 70 7.61 -2.63 -7.99
CA CYS A 70 7.38 -2.62 -6.54
C CYS A 70 8.09 -1.45 -5.89
N VAL A 71 7.51 -0.93 -4.80
CA VAL A 71 8.12 0.13 -4.01
C VAL A 71 7.65 0.03 -2.57
N ASP A 72 8.51 0.40 -1.63
CA ASP A 72 8.13 0.52 -0.22
C ASP A 72 7.49 1.89 -0.01
N VAL A 73 6.30 1.93 0.57
CA VAL A 73 5.65 3.20 0.91
C VAL A 73 5.48 3.29 2.42
N ARG A 74 5.38 4.51 2.91
CA ARG A 74 5.11 4.80 4.31
C ARG A 74 3.75 5.52 4.38
N ILE A 75 2.88 5.04 5.26
CA ILE A 75 1.57 5.66 5.45
C ILE A 75 1.74 6.95 6.24
N ASN A 76 1.33 8.07 5.66
CA ASN A 76 1.40 9.37 6.32
C ASN A 76 0.12 10.19 6.18
N ASP A 77 -0.92 9.63 5.56
CA ASP A 77 -2.13 10.39 5.30
C ASP A 77 -3.36 9.51 5.44
N ARG A 78 -4.54 10.12 5.40
CA ARG A 78 -5.82 9.44 5.51
C ARG A 78 -6.60 9.57 4.21
N GLY A 79 -7.36 8.53 3.89
CA GLY A 79 -8.08 8.36 2.65
C GLY A 79 -7.60 7.12 1.95
N PRO A 80 -8.08 6.90 0.73
CA PRO A 80 -9.07 7.68 -0.03
C PRO A 80 -10.50 7.41 0.44
N TYR A 81 -11.39 8.36 0.17
CA TYR A 81 -12.78 8.25 0.59
C TYR A 81 -13.72 8.19 -0.62
N ILE A 82 -13.24 7.67 -1.74
CA ILE A 82 -14.00 7.57 -2.98
C ILE A 82 -14.19 6.10 -3.33
N GLY A 83 -15.44 5.68 -3.43
CA GLY A 83 -15.77 4.32 -3.83
C GLY A 83 -15.14 3.29 -2.92
N GLN A 84 -14.59 2.25 -3.52
CA GLN A 84 -14.00 1.13 -2.78
C GLN A 84 -12.48 1.19 -2.74
N ARG A 85 -11.91 2.34 -3.03
CA ARG A 85 -10.46 2.50 -2.98
C ARG A 85 -9.98 2.38 -1.56
N GLU A 86 -8.84 1.70 -1.38
CA GLU A 86 -8.29 1.40 -0.06
C GLU A 86 -6.95 2.06 0.17
N LEU A 87 -6.22 2.33 -0.90
CA LEU A 87 -4.89 2.91 -0.82
C LEU A 87 -4.78 4.04 -1.84
N ASP A 88 -4.09 5.12 -1.45
CA ASP A 88 -3.90 6.25 -2.35
C ASP A 88 -2.41 6.58 -2.35
N LEU A 89 -1.73 6.24 -3.43
CA LEU A 89 -0.28 6.41 -3.53
C LEU A 89 0.07 7.86 -3.83
N SER A 90 1.22 8.30 -3.36
CA SER A 90 1.81 9.54 -3.86
C SER A 90 2.09 9.38 -5.36
N TYR A 91 2.25 10.50 -6.05
CA TYR A 91 2.63 10.49 -7.46
C TYR A 91 3.93 9.71 -7.68
N GLY A 92 4.93 9.95 -6.84
CA GLY A 92 6.23 9.26 -6.95
C GLY A 92 6.10 7.75 -6.76
N ALA A 93 5.29 7.31 -5.80
CA ALA A 93 5.05 5.89 -5.60
C ALA A 93 4.31 5.29 -6.78
N ALA A 94 3.26 5.97 -7.26
CA ALA A 94 2.48 5.50 -8.41
C ALA A 94 3.35 5.38 -9.65
N LYS A 95 4.24 6.35 -9.86
CA LYS A 95 5.17 6.32 -10.98
C LYS A 95 6.10 5.11 -10.88
N ALA A 96 6.60 4.84 -9.68
CA ALA A 96 7.53 3.73 -9.46
C ALA A 96 6.90 2.38 -9.76
N VAL A 97 5.60 2.22 -9.50
CA VAL A 97 4.93 0.93 -9.73
C VAL A 97 4.17 0.87 -11.06
N GLY A 98 4.11 1.94 -11.82
CA GLY A 98 3.42 1.96 -13.11
C GLY A 98 1.93 2.23 -13.04
N LEU A 99 1.46 2.88 -11.98
CA LEU A 99 0.02 3.11 -11.76
C LEU A 99 -0.49 4.42 -12.34
N ILE A 100 0.40 5.28 -12.86
CA ILE A 100 -0.02 6.61 -13.31
C ILE A 100 -1.10 6.52 -14.40
N GLU A 101 -0.86 5.73 -15.43
CA GLU A 101 -1.79 5.65 -16.56
C GLU A 101 -3.09 4.95 -16.23
N PRO A 102 -3.08 3.77 -15.60
CA PRO A 102 -4.34 3.15 -15.19
C PRO A 102 -5.12 4.01 -14.20
N GLY A 103 -4.44 4.73 -13.34
CA GLY A 103 -5.06 5.62 -12.36
C GLY A 103 -5.65 4.91 -11.17
N VAL A 104 -6.34 3.81 -11.38
CA VAL A 104 -6.95 2.97 -10.34
C VAL A 104 -6.78 1.52 -10.75
N ALA A 105 -6.25 0.70 -9.86
CA ALA A 105 -6.10 -0.74 -10.12
C ALA A 105 -5.83 -1.47 -8.80
N PRO A 106 -6.10 -2.78 -8.73
CA PRO A 106 -5.66 -3.56 -7.58
C PRO A 106 -4.14 -3.68 -7.60
N VAL A 107 -3.53 -3.50 -6.44
CA VAL A 107 -2.08 -3.66 -6.26
C VAL A 107 -1.84 -4.73 -5.20
N VAL A 108 -0.71 -5.41 -5.31
CA VAL A 108 -0.34 -6.41 -4.30
C VAL A 108 0.36 -5.70 -3.16
N ILE A 109 -0.02 -6.05 -1.94
CA ILE A 109 0.48 -5.41 -0.72
C ILE A 109 1.16 -6.45 0.14
N ARG A 110 2.31 -6.09 0.70
CA ARG A 110 2.93 -6.88 1.76
C ARG A 110 3.33 -5.96 2.90
N TYR A 111 2.96 -6.34 4.12
CA TYR A 111 3.36 -5.59 5.31
C TYR A 111 4.84 -5.83 5.60
N LEU A 112 5.56 -4.76 5.83
CA LEU A 112 7.01 -4.82 6.10
C LEU A 112 7.32 -4.71 7.58
#